data_ced7d95deafeecfe49226fc3ad00ae7d
#
_entry.id   ced7d95deafeecfe49226fc3ad00ae7d
#
_cell.length_a   1.000
_cell.length_b   1.000
_cell.length_c   1.000
_cell.angle_alpha   90.00
_cell.angle_beta   90.00
_cell.angle_gamma   90.00
#
_symmetry.space_group_name_H-M   'P 1'
#
loop_
_entity.id
_entity.type
_entity.pdbx_description
1 polymer ?
#
loop_
_entity_poly.entity_id
_entity_poly.type
_entity_poly.pdbx_seq_one_letter_code
_entity_poly.pdbx_strand_id
1 'polypeptide(L)'
;MDLLQRNYFDLLGIPAQFNVDLALLDQHYRQLQSEVHPDRFVTASPNERMQSMQVATQANEAYQTLKNMTSRARYLLELNGVDTQEESNTVMPADFLMQQMEWREIIEDANTEHDISSLDALLNEVRSISKSLALELNTQFHLKTYLDASETVRKLSFIDKIISDIHHAIETLEN
;
A
#
# COMPACT_ATOMS: atom_id res chain seq x y z
N MET A 1 -0.76 -10.89 -26.21
CA MET A 1 -0.56 -11.35 -24.83
C MET A 1 -1.76 -10.92 -24.03
N ASP A 2 -2.46 -11.85 -23.41
CA ASP A 2 -3.72 -11.59 -22.71
C ASP A 2 -3.46 -10.59 -21.56
N LEU A 3 -4.30 -9.55 -21.45
CA LEU A 3 -4.20 -8.54 -20.38
C LEU A 3 -4.23 -9.18 -18.99
N LEU A 4 -4.98 -10.26 -18.83
CA LEU A 4 -5.13 -11.01 -17.59
C LEU A 4 -3.86 -11.76 -17.12
N GLN A 5 -2.86 -11.93 -18.01
CA GLN A 5 -1.60 -12.60 -17.70
C GLN A 5 -0.47 -11.61 -17.37
N ARG A 6 -0.74 -10.32 -17.42
CA ARG A 6 0.25 -9.28 -17.12
C ARG A 6 0.37 -9.06 -15.62
N ASN A 7 1.59 -8.74 -15.16
CA ASN A 7 1.75 -8.17 -13.83
C ASN A 7 1.09 -6.78 -13.76
N TYR A 8 0.88 -6.27 -12.56
CA TYR A 8 0.14 -5.02 -12.35
C TYR A 8 0.82 -3.80 -12.96
N PHE A 9 2.16 -3.75 -12.98
CA PHE A 9 2.89 -2.67 -13.62
C PHE A 9 2.69 -2.68 -15.13
N ASP A 10 2.81 -3.84 -15.76
CA ASP A 10 2.61 -4.01 -17.21
C ASP A 10 1.14 -3.78 -17.60
N LEU A 11 0.19 -4.19 -16.74
CA LEU A 11 -1.23 -3.97 -16.97
C LEU A 11 -1.58 -2.47 -17.03
N LEU A 12 -0.99 -1.68 -16.12
CA LEU A 12 -1.20 -0.24 -16.06
C LEU A 12 -0.15 0.58 -16.83
N GLY A 13 0.76 -0.10 -17.55
CA GLY A 13 1.71 0.54 -18.47
C GLY A 13 2.72 1.46 -17.77
N ILE A 14 3.14 1.12 -16.56
CA ILE A 14 4.16 1.86 -15.80
C ILE A 14 5.39 0.97 -15.53
N PRO A 15 6.59 1.56 -15.34
CA PRO A 15 7.78 0.79 -15.02
C PRO A 15 7.65 0.03 -13.69
N ALA A 16 8.14 -1.22 -13.67
CA ALA A 16 8.16 -2.06 -12.47
C ALA A 16 9.27 -1.59 -11.51
N GLN A 17 8.99 -0.56 -10.74
CA GLN A 17 9.91 0.05 -9.77
C GLN A 17 9.16 0.56 -8.54
N PHE A 18 9.90 0.75 -7.45
CA PHE A 18 9.29 1.21 -6.19
C PHE A 18 8.79 2.66 -6.29
N ASN A 19 9.61 3.55 -6.86
CA ASN A 19 9.25 4.96 -7.03
C ASN A 19 8.43 5.14 -8.31
N VAL A 20 7.11 5.28 -8.20
CA VAL A 20 6.18 5.44 -9.32
C VAL A 20 5.63 6.87 -9.39
N ASP A 21 5.36 7.32 -10.61
CA ASP A 21 4.57 8.52 -10.85
C ASP A 21 3.08 8.21 -10.62
N LEU A 22 2.56 8.68 -9.47
CA LEU A 22 1.17 8.44 -9.10
C LEU A 22 0.16 9.13 -10.02
N ALA A 23 0.52 10.27 -10.63
CA ALA A 23 -0.35 10.95 -11.58
C ALA A 23 -0.45 10.15 -12.89
N LEU A 24 0.66 9.62 -13.37
CA LEU A 24 0.69 8.73 -14.52
C LEU A 24 -0.06 7.41 -14.26
N LEU A 25 0.10 6.82 -13.07
CA LEU A 25 -0.64 5.64 -12.64
C LEU A 25 -2.16 5.88 -12.68
N ASP A 26 -2.61 7.01 -12.13
CA ASP A 26 -4.02 7.40 -12.10
C ASP A 26 -4.57 7.62 -13.51
N GLN A 27 -3.81 8.29 -14.38
CA GLN A 27 -4.18 8.51 -15.78
C GLN A 27 -4.36 7.19 -16.53
N HIS A 28 -3.40 6.28 -16.45
CA HIS A 28 -3.44 4.99 -17.15
C HIS A 28 -4.56 4.09 -16.61
N TYR A 29 -4.77 4.09 -15.29
CA TYR A 29 -5.89 3.37 -14.69
C TYR A 29 -7.24 3.86 -15.23
N ARG A 30 -7.48 5.19 -15.25
CA ARG A 30 -8.74 5.76 -15.79
C ARG A 30 -8.93 5.44 -17.26
N GLN A 31 -7.85 5.49 -18.04
CA GLN A 31 -7.90 5.12 -19.45
C GLN A 31 -8.32 3.66 -19.62
N LEU A 32 -7.66 2.72 -18.92
CA LEU A 32 -7.99 1.30 -18.99
C LEU A 32 -9.42 1.04 -18.53
N GLN A 33 -9.87 1.64 -17.41
CA GLN A 33 -11.24 1.54 -16.94
C GLN A 33 -12.26 2.00 -17.99
N SER A 34 -11.97 3.11 -18.69
CA SER A 34 -12.83 3.60 -19.79
C SER A 34 -12.89 2.61 -20.96
N GLU A 35 -11.76 1.97 -21.29
CA GLU A 35 -11.68 1.00 -22.40
C GLU A 35 -12.46 -0.30 -22.12
N VAL A 36 -12.46 -0.75 -20.86
CA VAL A 36 -13.10 -2.01 -20.44
C VAL A 36 -14.45 -1.79 -19.74
N HIS A 37 -15.01 -0.59 -19.78
CA HIS A 37 -16.28 -0.30 -19.09
C HIS A 37 -17.41 -1.20 -19.62
N PRO A 38 -18.24 -1.82 -18.74
CA PRO A 38 -19.31 -2.73 -19.14
C PRO A 38 -20.28 -2.15 -20.20
N ASP A 39 -20.54 -0.85 -20.14
CA ASP A 39 -21.45 -0.19 -21.10
C ASP A 39 -20.96 -0.23 -22.55
N ARG A 40 -19.66 -0.38 -22.76
CA ARG A 40 -19.09 -0.54 -24.12
C ARG A 40 -19.31 -1.96 -24.69
N PHE A 41 -19.65 -2.91 -23.84
CA PHE A 41 -19.81 -4.33 -24.17
C PHE A 41 -21.25 -4.81 -24.09
N VAL A 42 -22.24 -3.90 -24.02
CA VAL A 42 -23.67 -4.24 -23.91
C VAL A 42 -24.12 -5.15 -25.07
N THR A 43 -23.63 -4.90 -26.28
CA THR A 43 -23.95 -5.66 -27.50
C THR A 43 -22.93 -6.76 -27.80
N ALA A 44 -21.89 -6.92 -27.01
CA ALA A 44 -20.84 -7.92 -27.19
C ALA A 44 -21.31 -9.32 -26.76
N SER A 45 -20.57 -10.34 -27.16
CA SER A 45 -20.83 -11.72 -26.75
C SER A 45 -20.70 -11.91 -25.22
N PRO A 46 -21.33 -12.92 -24.62
CA PRO A 46 -21.19 -13.21 -23.19
C PRO A 46 -19.72 -13.39 -22.76
N ASN A 47 -18.88 -13.96 -23.61
CA ASN A 47 -17.47 -14.17 -23.32
C ASN A 47 -16.70 -12.86 -23.30
N GLU A 48 -16.92 -11.97 -24.26
CA GLU A 48 -16.29 -10.63 -24.29
C GLU A 48 -16.70 -9.78 -23.09
N ARG A 49 -17.97 -9.84 -22.70
CA ARG A 49 -18.44 -9.16 -21.48
C ARG A 49 -17.77 -9.70 -20.23
N MET A 50 -17.63 -11.01 -20.11
CA MET A 50 -16.95 -11.63 -18.98
C MET A 50 -15.47 -11.22 -18.94
N GLN A 51 -14.76 -11.24 -20.07
CA GLN A 51 -13.37 -10.78 -20.15
C GLN A 51 -13.22 -9.31 -19.77
N SER A 52 -14.09 -8.44 -20.25
CA SER A 52 -14.12 -7.01 -19.90
C SER A 52 -14.25 -6.82 -18.38
N MET A 53 -15.16 -7.53 -17.74
CA MET A 53 -15.33 -7.48 -16.28
C MET A 53 -14.10 -7.99 -15.52
N GLN A 54 -13.47 -9.07 -15.97
CA GLN A 54 -12.25 -9.61 -15.35
C GLN A 54 -11.09 -8.61 -15.45
N VAL A 55 -10.90 -8.01 -16.62
CA VAL A 55 -9.85 -6.97 -16.80
C VAL A 55 -10.16 -5.73 -15.94
N ALA A 56 -11.41 -5.29 -15.84
CA ALA A 56 -11.79 -4.18 -14.99
C ALA A 56 -11.52 -4.46 -13.50
N THR A 57 -11.80 -5.67 -13.04
CA THR A 57 -11.51 -6.09 -11.65
C THR A 57 -10.00 -6.11 -11.40
N GLN A 58 -9.24 -6.76 -12.29
CA GLN A 58 -7.78 -6.82 -12.16
C GLN A 58 -7.12 -5.44 -12.23
N ALA A 59 -7.62 -4.54 -13.09
CA ALA A 59 -7.15 -3.16 -13.16
C ALA A 59 -7.40 -2.40 -11.86
N ASN A 60 -8.54 -2.63 -11.21
CA ASN A 60 -8.84 -2.04 -9.91
C ASN A 60 -7.89 -2.56 -8.82
N GLU A 61 -7.68 -3.88 -8.75
CA GLU A 61 -6.72 -4.49 -7.81
C GLU A 61 -5.30 -3.97 -8.04
N ALA A 62 -4.86 -3.92 -9.30
CA ALA A 62 -3.56 -3.39 -9.69
C ALA A 62 -3.38 -1.93 -9.24
N TYR A 63 -4.39 -1.09 -9.49
CA TYR A 63 -4.36 0.31 -9.09
C TYR A 63 -4.29 0.47 -7.56
N GLN A 64 -5.12 -0.23 -6.79
CA GLN A 64 -5.09 -0.16 -5.34
C GLN A 64 -3.76 -0.65 -4.77
N THR A 65 -3.20 -1.74 -5.32
CA THR A 65 -1.90 -2.28 -4.91
C THR A 65 -0.77 -1.29 -5.21
N LEU A 66 -0.73 -0.73 -6.42
CA LEU A 66 0.36 0.13 -6.84
C LEU A 66 0.26 1.57 -6.31
N LYS A 67 -0.92 2.05 -5.98
CA LYS A 67 -1.12 3.37 -5.41
C LYS A 67 -0.58 3.47 -3.98
N ASN A 68 -0.78 2.45 -3.17
CA ASN A 68 -0.27 2.41 -1.81
C ASN A 68 1.20 1.97 -1.80
N MET A 69 2.04 2.69 -1.06
CA MET A 69 3.48 2.48 -1.00
C MET A 69 3.87 1.11 -0.45
N THR A 70 3.24 0.70 0.64
CA THR A 70 3.53 -0.56 1.34
C THR A 70 3.11 -1.76 0.50
N SER A 71 1.89 -1.76 -0.05
CA SER A 71 1.40 -2.84 -0.91
C SER A 71 2.17 -2.91 -2.23
N ARG A 72 2.58 -1.77 -2.80
CA ARG A 72 3.46 -1.74 -3.98
C ARG A 72 4.82 -2.37 -3.70
N ALA A 73 5.43 -2.06 -2.56
CA ALA A 73 6.71 -2.65 -2.16
C ALA A 73 6.59 -4.16 -1.96
N ARG A 74 5.53 -4.61 -1.28
CA ARG A 74 5.21 -6.04 -1.11
C ARG A 74 5.09 -6.74 -2.46
N TYR A 75 4.30 -6.18 -3.36
CA TYR A 75 4.10 -6.74 -4.69
C TYR A 75 5.39 -6.80 -5.52
N LEU A 76 6.25 -5.77 -5.43
CA LEU A 76 7.58 -5.82 -6.06
C LEU A 76 8.48 -6.92 -5.49
N LEU A 77 8.42 -7.19 -4.19
CA LEU A 77 9.14 -8.30 -3.57
C LEU A 77 8.62 -9.65 -4.07
N GLU A 78 7.29 -9.83 -4.15
CA GLU A 78 6.67 -11.03 -4.73
C GLU A 78 7.12 -11.28 -6.18
N LEU A 79 7.16 -10.24 -7.01
CA LEU A 79 7.67 -10.33 -8.39
C LEU A 79 9.14 -10.73 -8.46
N ASN A 80 9.92 -10.48 -7.41
CA ASN A 80 11.30 -10.89 -7.27
C ASN A 80 11.48 -12.19 -6.47
N GLY A 81 10.39 -12.93 -6.21
CA GLY A 81 10.42 -14.23 -5.53
C GLY A 81 10.61 -14.15 -4.01
N VAL A 82 10.38 -12.99 -3.40
CA VAL A 82 10.51 -12.77 -1.96
C VAL A 82 9.13 -12.56 -1.34
N ASP A 83 8.75 -13.48 -0.46
CA ASP A 83 7.56 -13.34 0.38
C ASP A 83 7.93 -12.54 1.64
N THR A 84 7.16 -11.50 1.95
CA THR A 84 7.35 -10.68 3.15
C THR A 84 7.01 -11.42 4.44
N GLN A 85 6.23 -12.51 4.36
CA GLN A 85 5.82 -13.35 5.49
C GLN A 85 5.17 -12.56 6.65
N GLU A 86 4.46 -11.48 6.35
CA GLU A 86 3.89 -10.58 7.35
C GLU A 86 2.92 -11.28 8.30
N GLU A 87 2.21 -12.30 7.82
CA GLU A 87 1.26 -13.08 8.63
C GLU A 87 1.95 -14.10 9.55
N SER A 88 3.11 -14.63 9.15
CA SER A 88 3.80 -15.70 9.87
C SER A 88 5.05 -15.24 10.62
N ASN A 89 5.68 -14.17 10.19
CA ASN A 89 6.91 -13.63 10.77
C ASN A 89 6.65 -12.30 11.48
N THR A 90 6.34 -12.39 12.77
CA THR A 90 6.16 -11.23 13.67
C THR A 90 7.46 -10.80 14.36
N VAL A 91 8.60 -11.37 13.96
CA VAL A 91 9.90 -11.01 14.54
C VAL A 91 10.28 -9.62 14.06
N MET A 92 10.31 -8.69 15.02
CA MET A 92 10.68 -7.29 14.81
C MET A 92 11.82 -6.94 15.77
N PRO A 93 12.70 -5.97 15.41
CA PRO A 93 13.69 -5.45 16.34
C PRO A 93 13.05 -4.99 17.65
N ALA A 94 13.70 -5.26 18.77
CA ALA A 94 13.13 -5.00 20.11
C ALA A 94 12.84 -3.50 20.33
N ASP A 95 13.70 -2.63 19.81
CA ASP A 95 13.54 -1.17 19.83
C ASP A 95 12.27 -0.72 19.08
N PHE A 96 11.99 -1.32 17.92
CA PHE A 96 10.77 -1.04 17.17
C PHE A 96 9.49 -1.54 17.89
N LEU A 97 9.57 -2.69 18.55
CA LEU A 97 8.46 -3.19 19.39
C LEU A 97 8.18 -2.28 20.58
N MET A 98 9.23 -1.79 21.26
CA MET A 98 9.09 -0.83 22.36
C MET A 98 8.43 0.46 21.88
N GLN A 99 8.86 0.99 20.75
CA GLN A 99 8.27 2.19 20.17
C GLN A 99 6.78 2.03 19.80
N GLN A 100 6.39 0.84 19.31
CA GLN A 100 4.98 0.55 19.07
C GLN A 100 4.14 0.54 20.36
N MET A 101 4.72 0.05 21.46
CA MET A 101 4.04 0.06 22.76
C MET A 101 3.84 1.49 23.25
N GLU A 102 4.86 2.35 23.13
CA GLU A 102 4.78 3.76 23.47
C GLU A 102 3.71 4.50 22.65
N TRP A 103 3.64 4.26 21.33
CA TRP A 103 2.61 4.89 20.49
C TRP A 103 1.19 4.45 20.87
N ARG A 104 0.99 3.18 21.23
CA ARG A 104 -0.31 2.70 21.68
C ARG A 104 -0.73 3.30 23.01
N GLU A 105 0.21 3.46 23.93
CA GLU A 105 -0.01 4.15 25.21
C GLU A 105 -0.44 5.60 24.97
N ILE A 106 0.27 6.34 24.11
CA ILE A 106 -0.10 7.71 23.73
C ILE A 106 -1.52 7.78 23.14
N ILE A 107 -1.89 6.84 22.26
CA ILE A 107 -3.23 6.80 21.68
C ILE A 107 -4.30 6.54 22.75
N GLU A 108 -4.04 5.63 23.69
CA GLU A 108 -4.96 5.29 24.78
C GLU A 108 -5.14 6.46 25.76
N ASP A 109 -4.05 7.11 26.16
CA ASP A 109 -4.07 8.29 27.02
C ASP A 109 -4.80 9.45 26.36
N ALA A 110 -4.49 9.75 25.08
CA ALA A 110 -5.16 10.81 24.33
C ALA A 110 -6.66 10.56 24.15
N ASN A 111 -7.09 9.31 23.96
CA ASN A 111 -8.51 8.97 23.93
C ASN A 111 -9.18 9.20 25.29
N THR A 112 -8.52 8.86 26.39
CA THR A 112 -9.04 9.04 27.75
C THR A 112 -9.13 10.51 28.13
N GLU A 113 -8.14 11.31 27.75
CA GLU A 113 -8.03 12.74 28.07
C GLU A 113 -8.72 13.64 27.04
N HIS A 114 -9.21 13.11 25.94
CA HIS A 114 -9.79 13.84 24.79
C HIS A 114 -8.78 14.81 24.17
N ASP A 115 -7.52 14.40 24.09
CA ASP A 115 -6.41 15.22 23.60
C ASP A 115 -6.09 14.95 22.11
N ILE A 116 -6.85 15.59 21.20
CA ILE A 116 -6.62 15.52 19.75
C ILE A 116 -5.22 16.07 19.39
N SER A 117 -4.70 17.04 20.13
CA SER A 117 -3.39 17.65 19.84
C SER A 117 -2.24 16.65 19.98
N SER A 118 -2.30 15.78 20.98
CA SER A 118 -1.32 14.67 21.14
C SER A 118 -1.43 13.66 20.01
N LEU A 119 -2.64 13.33 19.54
CA LEU A 119 -2.84 12.45 18.38
C LEU A 119 -2.28 13.05 17.08
N ASP A 120 -2.48 14.35 16.85
CA ASP A 120 -1.92 15.05 15.69
C ASP A 120 -0.37 15.10 15.73
N ALA A 121 0.20 15.33 16.91
CA ALA A 121 1.65 15.30 17.09
C ALA A 121 2.22 13.91 16.79
N LEU A 122 1.60 12.86 17.33
CA LEU A 122 1.98 11.48 17.08
C LEU A 122 1.83 11.11 15.58
N LEU A 123 0.74 11.54 14.94
CA LEU A 123 0.53 11.31 13.51
C LEU A 123 1.66 11.90 12.66
N ASN A 124 2.10 13.12 13.01
CA ASN A 124 3.22 13.77 12.31
C ASN A 124 4.55 13.02 12.52
N GLU A 125 4.82 12.54 13.73
CA GLU A 125 6.00 11.73 14.05
C GLU A 125 5.99 10.43 13.23
N VAL A 126 4.91 9.66 13.29
CA VAL A 126 4.77 8.36 12.60
C VAL A 126 4.86 8.54 11.08
N ARG A 127 4.27 9.60 10.52
CA ARG A 127 4.42 9.95 9.10
C ARG A 127 5.86 10.27 8.71
N SER A 128 6.62 10.91 9.59
CA SER A 128 8.04 11.18 9.36
C SER A 128 8.85 9.88 9.29
N ILE A 129 8.57 8.94 10.18
CA ILE A 129 9.20 7.61 10.16
C ILE A 129 8.81 6.84 8.88
N SER A 130 7.55 6.88 8.49
CA SER A 130 7.08 6.29 7.23
C SER A 130 7.86 6.82 6.02
N LYS A 131 8.10 8.13 5.96
CA LYS A 131 8.90 8.74 4.88
C LYS A 131 10.36 8.27 4.90
N SER A 132 10.97 8.12 6.07
CA SER A 132 12.34 7.60 6.19
C SER A 132 12.43 6.15 5.70
N LEU A 133 11.48 5.30 6.08
CA LEU A 133 11.40 3.92 5.62
C LEU A 133 11.17 3.82 4.09
N ALA A 134 10.42 4.77 3.51
CA ALA A 134 10.23 4.85 2.07
C ALA A 134 11.54 5.15 1.32
N LEU A 135 12.37 6.05 1.85
CA LEU A 135 13.69 6.35 1.28
C LEU A 135 14.63 5.14 1.39
N GLU A 136 14.58 4.44 2.51
CA GLU A 136 15.32 3.20 2.72
C GLU A 136 14.90 2.13 1.72
N LEU A 137 13.60 1.88 1.54
CA LEU A 137 13.06 0.95 0.54
C LEU A 137 13.51 1.29 -0.87
N ASN A 138 13.46 2.57 -1.25
CA ASN A 138 13.92 2.98 -2.57
C ASN A 138 15.39 2.60 -2.81
N THR A 139 16.24 2.79 -1.80
CA THR A 139 17.66 2.39 -1.84
C THR A 139 17.81 0.87 -1.90
N GLN A 140 17.08 0.13 -1.06
CA GLN A 140 17.12 -1.32 -0.99
C GLN A 140 16.68 -1.97 -2.33
N PHE A 141 15.61 -1.46 -2.97
CA PHE A 141 15.19 -1.92 -4.29
C PHE A 141 16.24 -1.59 -5.37
N HIS A 142 16.85 -0.42 -5.31
CA HIS A 142 17.91 -0.05 -6.25
C HIS A 142 19.14 -0.95 -6.13
N LEU A 143 19.52 -1.29 -4.90
CA LEU A 143 20.64 -2.20 -4.59
C LEU A 143 20.26 -3.68 -4.68
N LYS A 144 18.98 -4.00 -4.88
CA LYS A 144 18.42 -5.37 -4.92
C LYS A 144 18.64 -6.15 -3.61
N THR A 145 18.71 -5.47 -2.48
CA THR A 145 18.77 -6.12 -1.15
C THR A 145 17.36 -6.48 -0.69
N TYR A 146 16.74 -7.44 -1.35
CA TYR A 146 15.31 -7.75 -1.18
C TYR A 146 14.96 -8.30 0.20
N LEU A 147 15.88 -8.99 0.89
CA LEU A 147 15.64 -9.46 2.26
C LEU A 147 15.54 -8.29 3.24
N ASP A 148 16.41 -7.28 3.10
CA ASP A 148 16.34 -6.06 3.89
C ASP A 148 15.05 -5.29 3.57
N ALA A 149 14.70 -5.18 2.29
CA ALA A 149 13.45 -4.56 1.86
C ALA A 149 12.22 -5.26 2.44
N SER A 150 12.24 -6.60 2.56
CA SER A 150 11.16 -7.37 3.20
C SER A 150 11.00 -6.99 4.68
N GLU A 151 12.10 -6.79 5.43
CA GLU A 151 12.02 -6.31 6.82
C GLU A 151 11.44 -4.90 6.89
N THR A 152 11.88 -4.00 6.01
CA THR A 152 11.38 -2.62 5.94
C THR A 152 9.89 -2.57 5.58
N VAL A 153 9.40 -3.45 4.69
CA VAL A 153 7.97 -3.57 4.38
C VAL A 153 7.18 -4.01 5.61
N ARG A 154 7.68 -4.97 6.40
CA ARG A 154 7.01 -5.37 7.65
C ARG A 154 6.89 -4.20 8.63
N LYS A 155 7.96 -3.38 8.79
CA LYS A 155 7.91 -2.15 9.61
C LYS A 155 6.84 -1.18 9.08
N LEU A 156 6.78 -0.94 7.77
CA LEU A 156 5.76 -0.08 7.16
C LEU A 156 4.34 -0.58 7.37
N SER A 157 4.10 -1.88 7.30
CA SER A 157 2.77 -2.44 7.56
C SER A 157 2.29 -2.15 8.99
N PHE A 158 3.20 -2.17 9.97
CA PHE A 158 2.88 -1.72 11.33
C PHE A 158 2.64 -0.22 11.43
N ILE A 159 3.45 0.59 10.74
CA ILE A 159 3.27 2.03 10.67
C ILE A 159 1.90 2.39 10.07
N ASP A 160 1.50 1.74 8.98
CA ASP A 160 0.19 1.95 8.34
C ASP A 160 -0.95 1.64 9.32
N LYS A 161 -0.81 0.58 10.13
CA LYS A 161 -1.80 0.23 11.17
C LYS A 161 -1.87 1.30 12.26
N ILE A 162 -0.75 1.77 12.78
CA ILE A 162 -0.72 2.85 13.79
C ILE A 162 -1.35 4.13 13.23
N ILE A 163 -1.04 4.51 11.97
CA ILE A 163 -1.67 5.66 11.33
C ILE A 163 -3.20 5.49 11.24
N SER A 164 -3.67 4.30 10.91
CA SER A 164 -5.10 3.99 10.88
C SER A 164 -5.74 4.09 12.26
N ASP A 165 -5.07 3.57 13.30
CA ASP A 165 -5.54 3.62 14.69
C ASP A 165 -5.62 5.07 15.19
N ILE A 166 -4.64 5.93 14.85
CA ILE A 166 -4.66 7.36 15.19
C ILE A 166 -5.82 8.07 14.49
N HIS A 167 -6.02 7.85 13.19
CA HIS A 167 -7.15 8.46 12.47
C HIS A 167 -8.49 8.05 13.06
N HIS A 168 -8.66 6.77 13.41
CA HIS A 168 -9.87 6.29 14.06
C HIS A 168 -10.10 6.95 15.43
N ALA A 169 -9.03 7.14 16.21
CA ALA A 169 -9.09 7.84 17.49
C ALA A 169 -9.53 9.30 17.32
N ILE A 170 -8.94 10.04 16.36
CA ILE A 170 -9.33 11.43 16.06
C ILE A 170 -10.79 11.51 15.65
N GLU A 171 -11.24 10.68 14.69
CA GLU A 171 -12.63 10.64 14.25
C GLU A 171 -13.62 10.35 15.38
N THR A 172 -13.22 9.51 16.35
CA THR A 172 -14.05 9.18 17.52
C THR A 172 -14.19 10.35 18.48
N LEU A 173 -13.12 11.16 18.64
CA LEU A 173 -13.13 12.32 19.54
C LEU A 173 -13.80 13.57 18.93
N GLU A 174 -13.90 13.64 17.59
CA GLU A 174 -14.55 14.74 16.88
C GLU A 174 -16.10 14.59 16.79
N ASN A 175 -16.63 13.39 17.05
CA ASN A 175 -18.07 13.07 16.98
C ASN A 175 -18.72 13.07 18.37
#